data_efc5d0f57e7182c79cf01cc26e31a5a1
#
_entry.id   efc5d0f57e7182c79cf01cc26e31a5a1
#
_cell.length_a   1.000
_cell.length_b   1.000
_cell.length_c   1.000
_cell.angle_alpha   90.00
_cell.angle_beta   90.00
_cell.angle_gamma   90.00
#
_symmetry.space_group_name_H-M   'P 1'
#
loop_
_entity.id
_entity.type
_entity.pdbx_description
1 polymer ?
#
loop_
_entity_poly.entity_id
_entity_poly.type
_entity_poly.pdbx_seq_one_letter_code
_entity_poly.pdbx_strand_id
1 'polypeptide(L)'
;MEYLGLWKLRKMTALTKGRFQVISEDDLSTLEDNDYTNRVRMMFRADFIISDSALSICYKPSADEPIPPEDEGKEITENGIILESFPVRIEGEALMIDYGKRGDSFFPVFTDDDGYLSISGGIMKIQKV
;
A
#
# COMPACT_ATOMS: atom_id res chain seq x y z
N MET A 1 15.69 -4.48 11.54
CA MET A 1 15.39 -3.80 10.25
C MET A 1 14.89 -2.39 10.52
N GLU A 2 15.29 -1.45 9.72
CA GLU A 2 14.78 -0.09 9.82
C GLU A 2 13.48 0.04 9.03
N TYR A 3 12.37 0.24 9.75
CA TYR A 3 11.05 0.33 9.12
C TYR A 3 10.68 1.74 8.69
N LEU A 4 11.17 2.75 9.40
CA LEU A 4 10.76 4.13 9.15
C LEU A 4 11.25 4.62 7.81
N GLY A 5 10.39 5.29 7.07
CA GLY A 5 10.74 5.90 5.81
C GLY A 5 9.81 5.57 4.67
N LEU A 6 10.33 5.72 3.46
CA LEU A 6 9.60 5.57 2.22
C LEU A 6 9.74 4.14 1.67
N TRP A 7 8.60 3.57 1.33
CA TRP A 7 8.50 2.22 0.74
C TRP A 7 7.68 2.31 -0.54
N LYS A 8 7.90 1.34 -1.43
CA LYS A 8 7.15 1.23 -2.69
C LYS A 8 6.58 -0.17 -2.84
N LEU A 9 5.37 -0.24 -3.41
CA LEU A 9 4.76 -1.53 -3.74
C LEU A 9 5.54 -2.18 -4.88
N ARG A 10 5.92 -3.44 -4.70
CA ARG A 10 6.64 -4.22 -5.71
C ARG A 10 5.82 -5.36 -6.27
N LYS A 11 4.99 -5.99 -5.43
CA LYS A 11 4.09 -7.07 -5.86
C LYS A 11 2.78 -6.93 -5.14
N MET A 12 1.71 -7.36 -5.79
CA MET A 12 0.37 -7.34 -5.21
C MET A 12 -0.40 -8.54 -5.73
N THR A 13 -1.17 -9.17 -4.84
CA THR A 13 -2.16 -10.16 -5.27
C THR A 13 -3.41 -9.43 -5.71
N ALA A 14 -3.77 -9.58 -6.97
CA ALA A 14 -4.90 -8.88 -7.56
C ALA A 14 -5.82 -9.85 -8.29
N LEU A 15 -7.09 -9.50 -8.37
CA LEU A 15 -8.07 -10.27 -9.14
C LEU A 15 -7.98 -9.84 -10.60
N THR A 16 -7.49 -10.74 -11.45
CA THR A 16 -7.36 -10.49 -12.89
C THR A 16 -7.91 -11.67 -13.67
N LYS A 17 -8.71 -11.39 -14.70
CA LYS A 17 -9.30 -12.43 -15.54
C LYS A 17 -10.01 -13.54 -14.74
N GLY A 18 -10.73 -13.12 -13.69
CA GLY A 18 -11.55 -14.03 -12.88
C GLY A 18 -10.79 -14.84 -11.83
N ARG A 19 -9.51 -14.58 -11.60
CA ARG A 19 -8.74 -15.30 -10.58
C ARG A 19 -7.70 -14.40 -9.93
N PHE A 20 -7.28 -14.77 -8.72
CA PHE A 20 -6.23 -14.05 -8.00
C PHE A 20 -4.86 -14.41 -8.56
N GLN A 21 -4.05 -13.40 -8.85
CA GLN A 21 -2.70 -13.57 -9.37
C GLN A 21 -1.78 -12.56 -8.68
N VAL A 22 -0.53 -12.98 -8.48
CA VAL A 22 0.51 -12.05 -8.02
C VAL A 22 1.01 -11.28 -9.24
N ILE A 23 0.90 -9.97 -9.19
CA ILE A 23 1.35 -9.09 -10.26
C ILE A 23 2.42 -8.13 -9.78
N SER A 24 3.27 -7.69 -10.71
CA SER A 24 4.28 -6.67 -10.49
C SER A 24 3.98 -5.46 -11.39
N GLU A 25 4.82 -4.43 -11.28
CA GLU A 25 4.65 -3.23 -12.10
C GLU A 25 4.68 -3.54 -13.60
N ASP A 26 5.49 -4.53 -14.01
CA ASP A 26 5.59 -4.92 -15.41
C ASP A 26 4.30 -5.49 -15.98
N ASP A 27 3.42 -5.97 -15.13
CA ASP A 27 2.14 -6.57 -15.55
C ASP A 27 1.04 -5.53 -15.75
N LEU A 28 1.24 -4.29 -15.31
CA LEU A 28 0.18 -3.28 -15.29
C LEU A 28 -0.33 -2.91 -16.67
N SER A 29 0.52 -2.93 -17.67
CA SER A 29 0.14 -2.60 -19.06
C SER A 29 -0.77 -3.65 -19.69
N THR A 30 -0.80 -4.86 -19.14
CA THR A 30 -1.60 -5.97 -19.67
C THR A 30 -2.97 -6.08 -19.03
N LEU A 31 -3.25 -5.28 -17.99
CA LEU A 31 -4.52 -5.33 -17.27
C LEU A 31 -5.63 -4.63 -18.07
N GLU A 32 -6.85 -5.13 -17.93
CA GLU A 32 -8.02 -4.47 -18.46
C GLU A 32 -8.19 -3.08 -17.81
N ASP A 33 -8.85 -2.17 -18.52
CA ASP A 33 -9.13 -0.83 -17.99
C ASP A 33 -10.50 -0.83 -17.31
N ASN A 34 -10.50 -0.80 -16.00
CA ASN A 34 -11.70 -0.65 -15.18
C ASN A 34 -11.34 0.01 -13.85
N ASP A 35 -12.34 0.30 -13.02
CA ASP A 35 -12.10 1.01 -11.76
C ASP A 35 -11.17 0.24 -10.84
N TYR A 36 -11.31 -1.09 -10.78
CA TYR A 36 -10.47 -1.92 -9.94
C TYR A 36 -9.01 -1.90 -10.39
N THR A 37 -8.76 -2.12 -11.68
CA THR A 37 -7.39 -2.14 -12.21
C THR A 37 -6.75 -0.76 -12.16
N ASN A 38 -7.53 0.31 -12.32
CA ASN A 38 -7.02 1.66 -12.17
C ASN A 38 -6.60 1.92 -10.73
N ARG A 39 -7.35 1.39 -9.75
CA ARG A 39 -6.97 1.47 -8.35
C ARG A 39 -5.67 0.71 -8.07
N VAL A 40 -5.53 -0.47 -8.66
CA VAL A 40 -4.29 -1.26 -8.57
C VAL A 40 -3.11 -0.46 -9.13
N ARG A 41 -3.27 0.19 -10.28
CA ARG A 41 -2.22 1.03 -10.86
C ARG A 41 -1.83 2.18 -9.94
N MET A 42 -2.82 2.82 -9.30
CA MET A 42 -2.56 3.87 -8.32
C MET A 42 -1.70 3.37 -7.17
N MET A 43 -1.97 2.17 -6.66
CA MET A 43 -1.21 1.60 -5.56
C MET A 43 0.26 1.39 -5.93
N PHE A 44 0.55 0.96 -7.15
CA PHE A 44 1.94 0.81 -7.60
C PHE A 44 2.68 2.14 -7.76
N ARG A 45 1.93 3.23 -7.99
CA ARG A 45 2.53 4.58 -8.08
C ARG A 45 2.55 5.31 -6.74
N ALA A 46 1.81 4.82 -5.76
CA ALA A 46 1.72 5.46 -4.46
C ALA A 46 3.02 5.31 -3.66
N ASP A 47 3.20 6.20 -2.69
CA ASP A 47 4.25 6.11 -1.69
C ASP A 47 3.67 5.52 -0.42
N PHE A 48 4.36 4.51 0.12
CA PHE A 48 4.01 3.89 1.39
C PHE A 48 4.97 4.46 2.43
N ILE A 49 4.45 5.26 3.34
CA ILE A 49 5.28 5.97 4.31
C ILE A 49 5.03 5.41 5.69
N ILE A 50 6.09 4.88 6.31
CA ILE A 50 6.03 4.33 7.65
C ILE A 50 6.69 5.34 8.60
N SER A 51 5.90 5.82 9.56
CA SER A 51 6.38 6.62 10.68
C SER A 51 6.31 5.77 11.94
N ASP A 52 6.67 6.36 13.08
CA ASP A 52 6.59 5.67 14.38
C ASP A 52 5.15 5.43 14.84
N SER A 53 4.15 6.02 14.17
CA SER A 53 2.75 5.91 14.57
C SER A 53 1.81 5.43 13.47
N ALA A 54 2.21 5.49 12.19
CA ALA A 54 1.31 5.14 11.09
C ALA A 54 2.04 4.64 9.85
N LEU A 55 1.39 3.74 9.13
CA LEU A 55 1.68 3.44 7.73
C LEU A 55 0.64 4.19 6.90
N SER A 56 1.09 5.11 6.07
CA SER A 56 0.21 5.92 5.23
C SER A 56 0.51 5.63 3.75
N ILE A 57 -0.55 5.39 2.98
CA ILE A 57 -0.45 5.18 1.54
C ILE A 57 -0.88 6.48 0.89
N CYS A 58 0.07 7.16 0.24
CA CYS A 58 -0.11 8.51 -0.29
C CYS A 58 0.07 8.51 -1.80
N TYR A 59 -0.80 9.24 -2.50
CA TYR A 59 -0.79 9.31 -3.93
C TYR A 59 -0.78 10.75 -4.42
N LYS A 60 0.17 11.07 -5.31
CA LYS A 60 0.23 12.38 -5.98
C LYS A 60 -0.33 12.23 -7.38
N PRO A 61 -1.56 12.69 -7.65
CA PRO A 61 -2.06 12.67 -9.02
C PRO A 61 -1.26 13.64 -9.89
N SER A 62 -1.13 13.33 -11.17
CA SER A 62 -0.55 14.25 -12.13
C SER A 62 -1.49 15.45 -12.34
N ALA A 63 -0.97 16.55 -12.90
CA ALA A 63 -1.70 17.82 -13.02
C ALA A 63 -3.06 17.68 -13.71
N ASP A 64 -3.16 16.79 -14.69
CA ASP A 64 -4.38 16.60 -15.49
C ASP A 64 -5.22 15.42 -15.02
N GLU A 65 -4.81 14.74 -13.96
CA GLU A 65 -5.49 13.55 -13.47
C GLU A 65 -6.60 13.95 -12.50
N PRO A 66 -7.87 13.54 -12.76
CA PRO A 66 -8.95 13.83 -11.83
C PRO A 66 -8.82 12.99 -10.57
N ILE A 67 -9.25 13.56 -9.44
CA ILE A 67 -9.31 12.82 -8.18
C ILE A 67 -10.54 11.91 -8.25
N PRO A 68 -10.39 10.59 -8.03
CA PRO A 68 -11.55 9.69 -8.00
C PRO A 68 -12.56 10.12 -6.95
N PRO A 69 -13.88 9.96 -7.21
CA PRO A 69 -14.90 10.36 -6.23
C PRO A 69 -14.73 9.75 -4.85
N GLU A 70 -14.23 8.53 -4.77
CA GLU A 70 -13.97 7.85 -3.51
C GLU A 70 -12.85 8.49 -2.68
N ASP A 71 -12.01 9.30 -3.31
CA ASP A 71 -10.89 9.96 -2.64
C ASP A 71 -11.16 11.45 -2.37
N GLU A 72 -12.32 11.96 -2.80
CA GLU A 72 -12.71 13.33 -2.49
C GLU A 72 -12.88 13.52 -0.99
N GLY A 73 -12.34 14.62 -0.46
CA GLY A 73 -12.44 14.91 0.97
C GLY A 73 -11.39 14.23 1.83
N LYS A 74 -10.53 13.38 1.26
CA LYS A 74 -9.41 12.80 2.01
C LYS A 74 -8.34 13.84 2.27
N GLU A 75 -7.57 13.63 3.34
CA GLU A 75 -6.50 14.54 3.71
C GLU A 75 -5.43 14.62 2.63
N ILE A 76 -4.99 15.83 2.33
CA ILE A 76 -3.91 16.08 1.37
C ILE A 76 -2.72 16.61 2.15
N THR A 77 -1.58 15.95 1.98
CA THR A 77 -0.32 16.33 2.61
C THR A 77 0.72 16.68 1.55
N GLU A 78 1.93 17.03 1.98
CA GLU A 78 3.06 17.23 1.07
C GLU A 78 3.38 15.97 0.26
N ASN A 79 2.98 14.79 0.77
CA ASN A 79 3.19 13.51 0.10
C ASN A 79 2.03 13.12 -0.81
N GLY A 80 1.01 13.95 -0.93
CA GLY A 80 -0.16 13.72 -1.74
C GLY A 80 -1.40 13.39 -0.93
N ILE A 81 -2.38 12.79 -1.58
CA ILE A 81 -3.64 12.39 -0.96
C ILE A 81 -3.38 11.14 -0.12
N ILE A 82 -3.82 11.15 1.12
CA ILE A 82 -3.73 9.94 1.96
C ILE A 82 -4.89 9.02 1.56
N LEU A 83 -4.59 7.97 0.80
CA LEU A 83 -5.58 6.98 0.37
C LEU A 83 -6.02 6.12 1.54
N GLU A 84 -5.06 5.65 2.33
CA GLU A 84 -5.31 4.84 3.52
C GLU A 84 -4.23 5.13 4.55
N SER A 85 -4.57 4.96 5.82
CA SER A 85 -3.62 5.10 6.92
C SER A 85 -3.95 4.07 7.99
N PHE A 86 -2.94 3.38 8.48
CA PHE A 86 -3.07 2.36 9.50
C PHE A 86 -2.17 2.66 10.69
N PRO A 87 -2.68 2.58 11.92
CA PRO A 87 -1.81 2.69 13.09
C PRO A 87 -0.73 1.62 13.07
N VAL A 88 0.49 1.99 13.43
CA VAL A 88 1.59 1.06 13.59
C VAL A 88 2.24 1.27 14.95
N ARG A 89 2.95 0.24 15.42
CA ARG A 89 3.85 0.36 16.54
C ARG A 89 5.00 -0.61 16.32
N ILE A 90 6.15 -0.28 16.89
CA ILE A 90 7.33 -1.14 16.82
C ILE A 90 7.53 -1.75 18.20
N GLU A 91 7.50 -3.07 18.27
CA GLU A 91 7.73 -3.82 19.50
C GLU A 91 8.99 -4.66 19.34
N GLY A 92 10.09 -4.21 19.97
CA GLY A 92 11.38 -4.84 19.74
C GLY A 92 11.80 -4.69 18.29
N GLU A 93 11.98 -5.82 17.60
CA GLU A 93 12.34 -5.82 16.17
C GLU A 93 11.15 -6.03 15.25
N ALA A 94 9.92 -6.07 15.79
CA ALA A 94 8.72 -6.35 15.02
C ALA A 94 7.95 -5.08 14.74
N LEU A 95 7.52 -4.93 13.47
CA LEU A 95 6.54 -3.92 13.09
C LEU A 95 5.16 -4.53 13.24
N MET A 96 4.26 -3.83 13.94
CA MET A 96 2.89 -4.24 14.17
C MET A 96 1.95 -3.26 13.49
N ILE A 97 0.96 -3.75 12.75
CA ILE A 97 -0.03 -2.92 12.05
C ILE A 97 -1.44 -3.28 12.52
N ASP A 98 -2.25 -2.25 12.80
CA ASP A 98 -3.67 -2.40 13.07
C ASP A 98 -4.44 -2.05 11.81
N TYR A 99 -5.08 -3.05 11.20
CA TYR A 99 -5.89 -2.85 9.99
C TYR A 99 -7.32 -2.39 10.29
N GLY A 100 -7.66 -2.15 11.55
CA GLY A 100 -8.94 -1.57 11.94
C GLY A 100 -10.14 -2.50 11.90
N LYS A 101 -9.90 -3.78 11.71
CA LYS A 101 -11.01 -4.72 11.50
C LYS A 101 -11.66 -5.24 12.78
N ARG A 102 -11.08 -5.08 13.94
CA ARG A 102 -11.66 -5.53 15.23
C ARG A 102 -10.96 -4.86 16.42
N GLY A 103 -11.10 -3.53 16.53
CA GLY A 103 -10.51 -2.85 17.69
C GLY A 103 -8.98 -2.91 17.69
N ASP A 104 -8.40 -3.08 18.86
CA ASP A 104 -6.97 -2.92 19.07
C ASP A 104 -6.10 -4.10 18.61
N SER A 105 -6.43 -4.69 17.47
CA SER A 105 -5.69 -5.86 16.98
C SER A 105 -4.51 -5.44 16.12
N PHE A 106 -3.34 -5.38 16.74
CA PHE A 106 -2.08 -5.20 16.02
C PHE A 106 -1.54 -6.56 15.60
N PHE A 107 -1.20 -6.68 14.33
CA PHE A 107 -0.65 -7.91 13.75
C PHE A 107 0.79 -7.69 13.35
N PRO A 108 1.67 -8.67 13.59
CA PRO A 108 3.05 -8.54 13.14
C PRO A 108 3.14 -8.60 11.63
N VAL A 109 4.08 -7.82 11.10
CA VAL A 109 4.39 -7.79 9.68
C VAL A 109 5.67 -8.58 9.46
N PHE A 110 5.67 -9.42 8.43
CA PHE A 110 6.78 -10.33 8.17
C PHE A 110 7.55 -9.90 6.93
N THR A 111 8.87 -10.11 6.98
CA THR A 111 9.72 -10.00 5.80
C THR A 111 9.71 -11.35 5.10
N ASP A 112 9.49 -11.38 3.80
CA ASP A 112 9.51 -12.63 3.05
C ASP A 112 10.94 -13.00 2.60
N ASP A 113 11.06 -14.15 1.91
CA ASP A 113 12.36 -14.67 1.48
C ASP A 113 13.07 -13.74 0.48
N ASP A 114 12.33 -12.89 -0.22
CA ASP A 114 12.88 -11.93 -1.17
C ASP A 114 13.26 -10.60 -0.51
N GLY A 115 13.04 -10.47 0.79
CA GLY A 115 13.36 -9.26 1.53
C GLY A 115 12.27 -8.20 1.47
N TYR A 116 11.10 -8.50 0.90
CA TYR A 116 9.98 -7.59 0.87
C TYR A 116 9.22 -7.64 2.19
N LEU A 117 8.68 -6.50 2.59
CA LEU A 117 7.78 -6.43 3.73
C LEU A 117 6.39 -6.83 3.26
N SER A 118 5.82 -7.85 3.90
CA SER A 118 4.53 -8.41 3.52
C SER A 118 3.44 -7.81 4.40
N ILE A 119 2.53 -7.06 3.79
CA ILE A 119 1.44 -6.39 4.52
C ILE A 119 0.08 -6.85 4.01
N SER A 120 -0.97 -6.51 4.73
CA SER A 120 -2.37 -6.88 4.40
C SER A 120 -2.55 -8.38 4.18
N GLY A 121 -1.99 -9.19 5.11
CA GLY A 121 -2.11 -10.64 5.01
C GLY A 121 -1.35 -11.25 3.84
N GLY A 122 -0.32 -10.57 3.35
CA GLY A 122 0.48 -11.04 2.23
C GLY A 122 0.00 -10.57 0.86
N ILE A 123 -1.07 -9.76 0.84
CA ILE A 123 -1.61 -9.23 -0.43
C ILE A 123 -0.63 -8.26 -1.07
N MET A 124 0.04 -7.44 -0.27
CA MET A 124 0.98 -6.43 -0.79
C MET A 124 2.39 -6.71 -0.29
N LYS A 125 3.34 -6.60 -1.20
CA LYS A 125 4.78 -6.73 -0.92
C LYS A 125 5.44 -5.39 -1.21
N ILE A 126 5.97 -4.76 -0.18
CA ILE A 126 6.62 -3.45 -0.31
C ILE A 126 8.11 -3.55 -0.05
N GLN A 127 8.85 -2.66 -0.67
CA GLN A 127 10.31 -2.60 -0.54
C GLN A 127 10.71 -1.19 -0.16
N LYS A 128 11.67 -1.08 0.75
CA LYS A 128 12.18 0.23 1.14
C LYS A 128 12.98 0.86 0.00
N VAL A 129 12.73 2.12 -0.22
CA VAL A 129 13.42 2.91 -1.24
C VAL A 129 14.82 3.28 -0.77
#